data_8607f305df17131bf90e786f6e436e6e
#
_entry.id   8607f305df17131bf90e786f6e436e6e
#
_cell.length_a   1.000
_cell.length_b   1.000
_cell.length_c   1.000
_cell.angle_alpha   90.00
_cell.angle_beta   90.00
_cell.angle_gamma   90.00
#
_symmetry.space_group_name_H-M   'P 1'
#
loop_
_entity.id
_entity.type
_entity.pdbx_description
1 polymer ?
#
loop_
_entity_poly.entity_id
_entity_poly.type
_entity_poly.pdbx_seq_one_letter_code
_entity_poly.pdbx_strand_id
1 'polypeptide(L)'
;KSGIQTIQYQLITLMTCNGQAPFVTMFMYLDEVPEGQTRDDLAMIIEEVLQQRIQGVKNEKGIWITPAFPKLIYVLDKDNITEDSKYWYLTELAAKCTAKRMVPDYISAKVMRELKNGDVYPCMGCRSFPTSEDSQRNPDGTRKYYGRFNQGVVTINLVDVACSAEGHIDRFWEILESRLELCHRALRCRHERLLGTVSDVAPILWQHGALARLKKGETIDKLLFNGYSTISLGYAGDRKSVV
;
A
#
# COMPACT_ATOMS: atom_id res chain seq x y z
N LYS A 1 1.96 -18.24 16.22
CA LYS A 1 3.26 -18.49 15.58
C LYS A 1 3.13 -19.24 14.26
N SER A 2 2.59 -20.45 14.28
CA SER A 2 2.44 -21.29 13.07
C SER A 2 1.70 -20.58 11.93
N GLY A 3 0.57 -19.89 12.21
CA GLY A 3 -0.19 -19.16 11.19
C GLY A 3 0.61 -18.06 10.51
N ILE A 4 1.40 -17.28 11.26
CA ILE A 4 2.25 -16.22 10.68
C ILE A 4 3.37 -16.83 9.82
N GLN A 5 3.95 -17.95 10.25
CA GLN A 5 4.94 -18.68 9.44
C GLN A 5 4.33 -19.18 8.12
N THR A 6 3.11 -19.70 8.16
CA THR A 6 2.39 -20.13 6.96
C THR A 6 2.16 -18.97 6.00
N ILE A 7 1.70 -17.82 6.50
CA ILE A 7 1.51 -16.61 5.68
C ILE A 7 2.83 -16.19 5.02
N GLN A 8 3.91 -16.10 5.79
CA GLN A 8 5.22 -15.73 5.25
C GLN A 8 5.71 -16.72 4.20
N TYR A 9 5.59 -18.01 4.48
CA TYR A 9 5.98 -19.06 3.54
C TYR A 9 5.20 -18.95 2.22
N GLN A 10 3.90 -18.81 2.28
CA GLN A 10 3.05 -18.68 1.09
C GLN A 10 3.43 -17.43 0.27
N LEU A 11 3.62 -16.29 0.92
CA LEU A 11 3.98 -15.05 0.22
C LEU A 11 5.36 -15.10 -0.46
N ILE A 12 6.29 -15.90 0.07
CA ILE A 12 7.63 -16.04 -0.50
C ILE A 12 7.64 -17.05 -1.65
N THR A 13 6.82 -18.09 -1.57
CA THR A 13 6.80 -19.19 -2.54
C THR A 13 5.82 -18.97 -3.69
N LEU A 14 4.82 -18.12 -3.52
CA LEU A 14 3.85 -17.80 -4.57
C LEU A 14 4.45 -16.79 -5.57
N MET A 15 4.24 -17.07 -6.83
CA MET A 15 4.55 -16.15 -7.93
C MET A 15 3.31 -15.98 -8.82
N THR A 16 3.14 -14.76 -9.34
CA THR A 16 2.13 -14.49 -10.37
C THR A 16 2.53 -15.12 -11.70
N CYS A 17 1.58 -15.24 -12.64
CA CYS A 17 1.84 -15.82 -13.97
C CYS A 17 2.99 -15.13 -14.72
N ASN A 18 3.25 -13.87 -14.44
CA ASN A 18 4.34 -13.07 -15.02
C ASN A 18 5.60 -13.04 -14.15
N GLY A 19 5.73 -13.93 -13.18
CA GLY A 19 6.96 -14.11 -12.39
C GLY A 19 7.18 -13.09 -11.29
N GLN A 20 6.15 -12.37 -10.86
CA GLN A 20 6.25 -11.41 -9.75
C GLN A 20 5.74 -12.01 -8.43
N ALA A 21 6.38 -11.64 -7.32
CA ALA A 21 5.86 -11.96 -6.00
C ALA A 21 4.55 -11.19 -5.73
N PRO A 22 3.59 -11.78 -4.97
CA PRO A 22 2.38 -11.10 -4.57
C PRO A 22 2.70 -9.82 -3.77
N PHE A 23 2.13 -8.70 -4.18
CA PHE A 23 2.31 -7.43 -3.48
C PHE A 23 1.29 -7.31 -2.35
N VAL A 24 1.66 -7.76 -1.17
CA VAL A 24 0.80 -7.81 0.01
C VAL A 24 1.30 -6.83 1.06
N THR A 25 0.39 -6.07 1.65
CA THR A 25 0.66 -5.16 2.78
C THR A 25 -0.12 -5.61 4.00
N MET A 26 0.53 -5.69 5.15
CA MET A 26 -0.10 -5.86 6.45
C MET A 26 -0.15 -4.52 7.16
N PHE A 27 -1.36 -4.05 7.46
CA PHE A 27 -1.62 -2.81 8.17
C PHE A 27 -1.87 -3.13 9.63
N MET A 28 -0.88 -2.88 10.47
CA MET A 28 -0.90 -3.23 11.89
C MET A 28 -1.42 -2.04 12.70
N TYR A 29 -2.73 -2.04 12.94
CA TYR A 29 -3.46 -0.97 13.61
C TYR A 29 -4.34 -1.52 14.74
N LEU A 30 -4.04 -1.14 15.99
CA LEU A 30 -4.72 -1.69 17.16
C LEU A 30 -6.16 -1.19 17.30
N ASP A 31 -6.42 0.07 16.99
CA ASP A 31 -7.75 0.68 17.12
C ASP A 31 -8.73 0.29 15.99
N GLU A 32 -8.32 -0.64 15.10
CA GLU A 32 -9.22 -1.28 14.13
C GLU A 32 -10.27 -2.17 14.81
N VAL A 33 -9.97 -2.63 16.02
CA VAL A 33 -10.88 -3.48 16.82
C VAL A 33 -11.17 -2.82 18.18
N PRO A 34 -12.34 -3.09 18.78
CA PRO A 34 -12.70 -2.54 20.08
C PRO A 34 -11.72 -2.97 21.18
N GLU A 35 -11.64 -2.17 22.23
CA GLU A 35 -10.86 -2.51 23.42
C GLU A 35 -11.34 -3.81 24.06
N GLY A 36 -10.41 -4.53 24.68
CA GLY A 36 -10.66 -5.81 25.31
C GLY A 36 -9.86 -6.96 24.69
N GLN A 37 -10.34 -8.18 24.88
CA GLN A 37 -9.62 -9.39 24.47
C GLN A 37 -9.25 -9.41 22.98
N THR A 38 -10.15 -8.94 22.11
CA THR A 38 -9.87 -8.91 20.66
C THR A 38 -8.68 -8.01 20.30
N ARG A 39 -8.54 -6.89 21.02
CA ARG A 39 -7.38 -5.99 20.81
C ARG A 39 -6.10 -6.62 21.39
N ASP A 40 -6.18 -7.32 22.50
CA ASP A 40 -5.05 -8.07 23.05
C ASP A 40 -4.61 -9.20 22.12
N ASP A 41 -5.55 -9.91 21.51
CA ASP A 41 -5.27 -10.95 20.52
C ASP A 41 -4.62 -10.35 19.25
N LEU A 42 -5.11 -9.20 18.79
CA LEU A 42 -4.49 -8.47 17.67
C LEU A 42 -3.07 -8.02 18.01
N ALA A 43 -2.85 -7.51 19.23
CA ALA A 43 -1.52 -7.13 19.70
C ALA A 43 -0.55 -8.30 19.70
N MET A 44 -0.98 -9.47 20.15
CA MET A 44 -0.19 -10.72 20.11
C MET A 44 0.14 -11.15 18.66
N ILE A 45 -0.79 -10.96 17.72
CA ILE A 45 -0.55 -11.24 16.29
C ILE A 45 0.50 -10.28 15.74
N ILE A 46 0.38 -8.97 16.03
CA ILE A 46 1.34 -7.95 15.62
C ILE A 46 2.73 -8.25 16.19
N GLU A 47 2.80 -8.59 17.46
CA GLU A 47 4.06 -8.99 18.11
C GLU A 47 4.74 -10.15 17.36
N GLU A 48 4.00 -11.22 17.09
CA GLU A 48 4.54 -12.38 16.38
C GLU A 48 4.99 -12.04 14.95
N VAL A 49 4.25 -11.16 14.23
CA VAL A 49 4.65 -10.67 12.91
C VAL A 49 5.99 -9.95 12.96
N LEU A 50 6.17 -9.06 13.94
CA LEU A 50 7.41 -8.31 14.11
C LEU A 50 8.57 -9.23 14.52
N GLN A 51 8.37 -10.15 15.46
CA GLN A 51 9.38 -11.13 15.88
C GLN A 51 9.86 -11.99 14.72
N GLN A 52 8.93 -12.49 13.91
CA GLN A 52 9.29 -13.30 12.74
C GLN A 52 9.96 -12.50 11.64
N ARG A 53 9.61 -11.22 11.48
CA ARG A 53 10.34 -10.34 10.57
C ARG A 53 11.76 -10.09 11.05
N ILE A 54 11.98 -9.90 12.35
CA ILE A 54 13.32 -9.79 12.95
C ILE A 54 14.16 -11.05 12.69
N GLN A 55 13.55 -12.21 12.85
CA GLN A 55 14.18 -13.50 12.58
C GLN A 55 14.53 -13.66 11.10
N GLY A 56 13.61 -13.35 10.20
CA GLY A 56 13.70 -13.62 8.77
C GLY A 56 13.28 -15.05 8.43
N VAL A 57 13.57 -15.46 7.20
CA VAL A 57 13.31 -16.82 6.69
C VAL A 57 14.59 -17.44 6.17
N LYS A 58 14.72 -18.76 6.29
CA LYS A 58 15.84 -19.49 5.70
C LYS A 58 15.57 -19.77 4.22
N ASN A 59 16.55 -19.48 3.37
CA ASN A 59 16.54 -19.92 1.99
C ASN A 59 16.98 -21.40 1.88
N GLU A 60 17.00 -21.92 0.67
CA GLU A 60 17.40 -23.30 0.37
C GLU A 60 18.84 -23.64 0.84
N LYS A 61 19.71 -22.63 0.92
CA LYS A 61 21.09 -22.76 1.41
C LYS A 61 21.20 -22.63 2.93
N GLY A 62 20.09 -22.55 3.65
CA GLY A 62 20.04 -22.38 5.11
C GLY A 62 20.43 -20.99 5.62
N ILE A 63 20.55 -20.01 4.71
CA ILE A 63 20.90 -18.62 5.05
C ILE A 63 19.62 -17.86 5.41
N TRP A 64 19.67 -17.10 6.51
CA TRP A 64 18.58 -16.23 6.92
C TRP A 64 18.50 -14.97 6.04
N ILE A 65 17.38 -14.79 5.38
CA ILE A 65 17.08 -13.63 4.53
C ILE A 65 15.89 -12.85 5.06
N THR A 66 15.81 -11.57 4.69
CA THR A 66 14.63 -10.75 4.96
C THR A 66 13.67 -10.90 3.80
N PRO A 67 12.43 -11.38 4.02
CA PRO A 67 11.42 -11.44 2.96
C PRO A 67 11.01 -10.03 2.53
N ALA A 68 10.82 -9.82 1.22
CA ALA A 68 10.34 -8.55 0.69
C ALA A 68 8.87 -8.29 1.10
N PHE A 69 8.06 -9.33 1.14
CA PHE A 69 6.64 -9.29 1.49
C PHE A 69 6.30 -10.25 2.64
N PRO A 70 5.22 -9.96 3.38
CA PRO A 70 4.35 -8.79 3.29
C PRO A 70 5.07 -7.50 3.62
N LYS A 71 4.73 -6.39 2.97
CA LYS A 71 5.12 -5.07 3.44
C LYS A 71 4.44 -4.80 4.77
N LEU A 72 5.19 -4.35 5.76
CA LEU A 72 4.67 -4.08 7.10
C LEU A 72 4.49 -2.58 7.30
N ILE A 73 3.30 -2.18 7.72
CA ILE A 73 2.97 -0.82 8.12
C ILE A 73 2.47 -0.84 9.55
N TYR A 74 3.13 -0.08 10.42
CA TYR A 74 2.80 0.02 11.84
C TYR A 74 2.20 1.38 12.14
N VAL A 75 0.99 1.38 12.72
CA VAL A 75 0.26 2.60 13.03
C VAL A 75 0.54 3.03 14.46
N LEU A 76 1.03 4.25 14.62
CA LEU A 76 1.24 4.90 15.90
C LEU A 76 -0.04 5.64 16.31
N ASP A 77 -0.58 5.28 17.47
CA ASP A 77 -1.77 5.88 18.05
C ASP A 77 -1.64 5.99 19.58
N LYS A 78 -2.65 6.54 20.24
CA LYS A 78 -2.69 6.74 21.71
C LYS A 78 -2.29 5.52 22.53
N ASP A 79 -2.62 4.32 22.03
CA ASP A 79 -2.45 3.06 22.76
C ASP A 79 -1.02 2.50 22.71
N ASN A 80 -0.15 3.05 21.87
CA ASN A 80 1.20 2.53 21.65
C ASN A 80 2.30 3.59 21.43
N ILE A 81 1.98 4.88 21.58
CA ILE A 81 2.93 5.96 21.23
C ILE A 81 3.74 6.48 22.42
N THR A 82 3.30 6.24 23.66
CA THR A 82 3.97 6.69 24.89
C THR A 82 4.36 5.52 25.77
N GLU A 83 5.43 5.68 26.56
CA GLU A 83 6.01 4.63 27.42
C GLU A 83 5.02 4.06 28.43
N ASP A 84 4.05 4.84 28.87
CA ASP A 84 2.97 4.45 29.78
C ASP A 84 1.76 3.79 29.08
N SER A 85 1.73 3.76 27.76
CA SER A 85 0.64 3.14 27.03
C SER A 85 0.73 1.61 27.08
N LYS A 86 -0.44 0.95 27.12
CA LYS A 86 -0.58 -0.52 27.27
C LYS A 86 0.25 -1.32 26.27
N TYR A 87 0.35 -0.83 25.03
CA TYR A 87 1.01 -1.53 23.94
C TYR A 87 2.32 -0.88 23.49
N TRP A 88 2.95 -0.06 24.35
CA TRP A 88 4.25 0.54 24.05
C TRP A 88 5.32 -0.49 23.66
N TYR A 89 5.32 -1.66 24.31
CA TYR A 89 6.26 -2.74 24.00
C TYR A 89 6.26 -3.16 22.51
N LEU A 90 5.11 -3.01 21.80
CA LEU A 90 5.04 -3.26 20.37
C LEU A 90 5.79 -2.19 19.59
N THR A 91 5.76 -0.94 20.02
CA THR A 91 6.51 0.15 19.38
C THR A 91 8.02 -0.03 19.58
N GLU A 92 8.46 -0.45 20.76
CA GLU A 92 9.84 -0.84 20.99
C GLU A 92 10.28 -2.01 20.10
N LEU A 93 9.42 -3.03 19.98
CA LEU A 93 9.68 -4.18 19.12
C LEU A 93 9.71 -3.78 17.64
N ALA A 94 8.80 -2.90 17.21
CA ALA A 94 8.79 -2.34 15.85
C ALA A 94 10.08 -1.56 15.56
N ALA A 95 10.55 -0.74 16.51
CA ALA A 95 11.83 -0.03 16.39
C ALA A 95 13.03 -0.98 16.28
N LYS A 96 13.06 -2.05 17.09
CA LYS A 96 14.09 -3.12 17.00
C LYS A 96 14.03 -3.82 15.62
N CYS A 97 12.83 -4.05 15.11
CA CYS A 97 12.62 -4.62 13.78
C CYS A 97 13.16 -3.67 12.70
N THR A 98 12.85 -2.39 12.78
CA THR A 98 13.33 -1.38 11.84
C THR A 98 14.86 -1.28 11.84
N ALA A 99 15.47 -1.23 13.01
CA ALA A 99 16.94 -1.20 13.14
C ALA A 99 17.62 -2.40 12.47
N LYS A 100 17.00 -3.57 12.47
CA LYS A 100 17.56 -4.80 11.90
C LYS A 100 17.15 -5.06 10.45
N ARG A 101 15.95 -4.65 10.04
CA ARG A 101 15.32 -5.05 8.79
C ARG A 101 14.80 -3.91 7.93
N MET A 102 14.92 -2.66 8.39
CA MET A 102 14.43 -1.45 7.72
C MET A 102 12.89 -1.45 7.48
N VAL A 103 12.17 -2.23 8.26
CA VAL A 103 10.70 -2.30 8.30
C VAL A 103 10.24 -2.53 9.75
N PRO A 104 9.02 -2.15 10.15
CA PRO A 104 7.92 -1.61 9.33
C PRO A 104 8.07 -0.15 8.95
N ASP A 105 7.25 0.31 7.99
CA ASP A 105 6.97 1.72 7.80
C ASP A 105 5.99 2.20 8.89
N TYR A 106 6.09 3.48 9.28
CA TYR A 106 5.25 4.06 10.33
C TYR A 106 4.23 5.04 9.77
N ILE A 107 3.02 5.00 10.34
CA ILE A 107 1.94 5.96 10.06
C ILE A 107 1.43 6.53 11.37
N SER A 108 1.28 7.85 11.45
CA SER A 108 0.62 8.50 12.57
C SER A 108 -0.89 8.51 12.36
N ALA A 109 -1.63 7.82 13.23
CA ALA A 109 -3.09 7.85 13.22
C ALA A 109 -3.64 9.25 13.42
N LYS A 110 -3.00 10.06 14.30
CA LYS A 110 -3.37 11.46 14.53
C LYS A 110 -3.34 12.26 13.23
N VAL A 111 -2.21 12.25 12.52
CA VAL A 111 -2.05 12.99 11.26
C VAL A 111 -3.00 12.46 10.19
N MET A 112 -3.21 11.15 10.17
CA MET A 112 -4.12 10.55 9.21
C MET A 112 -5.57 11.01 9.46
N ARG A 113 -6.03 11.03 10.72
CA ARG A 113 -7.36 11.57 11.07
C ARG A 113 -7.51 13.05 10.67
N GLU A 114 -6.49 13.86 10.88
CA GLU A 114 -6.49 15.28 10.48
C GLU A 114 -6.63 15.43 8.95
N LEU A 115 -5.91 14.63 8.17
CA LEU A 115 -5.89 14.72 6.70
C LEU A 115 -7.02 13.96 6.00
N LYS A 116 -7.67 13.03 6.70
CA LYS A 116 -8.66 12.09 6.12
C LYS A 116 -10.03 12.17 6.81
N ASN A 117 -10.40 13.35 7.28
CA ASN A 117 -11.71 13.63 7.89
C ASN A 117 -12.07 12.69 9.05
N GLY A 118 -11.12 12.41 9.90
CA GLY A 118 -11.29 11.59 11.11
C GLY A 118 -11.02 10.09 10.94
N ASP A 119 -10.68 9.64 9.74
CA ASP A 119 -10.53 8.22 9.47
C ASP A 119 -9.06 7.74 9.46
N VAL A 120 -8.88 6.50 9.86
CA VAL A 120 -7.64 5.74 9.69
C VAL A 120 -7.95 4.47 8.92
N TYR A 121 -7.29 4.27 7.79
CA TYR A 121 -7.53 3.12 6.91
C TYR A 121 -6.25 2.67 6.20
N PRO A 122 -6.18 1.40 5.75
CA PRO A 122 -4.98 0.90 5.09
C PRO A 122 -4.70 1.60 3.76
N CYS A 123 -3.41 1.82 3.52
CA CYS A 123 -2.94 2.28 2.23
C CYS A 123 -2.87 1.13 1.23
N MET A 124 -2.89 1.48 -0.06
CA MET A 124 -2.58 0.58 -1.16
C MET A 124 -1.09 0.61 -1.49
N GLY A 125 -0.49 -0.56 -1.63
CA GLY A 125 0.91 -0.67 -2.04
C GLY A 125 1.85 0.09 -1.12
N CYS A 126 2.65 0.98 -1.71
CA CYS A 126 3.72 1.68 -1.00
C CYS A 126 3.29 2.90 -0.20
N ARG A 127 2.03 3.22 0.00
CA ARG A 127 1.41 4.33 0.74
C ARG A 127 0.46 5.18 -0.13
N SER A 128 -0.13 4.60 -1.17
CA SER A 128 -1.22 5.25 -1.85
C SER A 128 -2.48 5.18 -0.97
N PHE A 129 -3.00 6.33 -0.58
CA PHE A 129 -4.25 6.44 0.19
C PHE A 129 -5.35 6.93 -0.74
N PRO A 130 -6.17 6.01 -1.31
CA PRO A 130 -7.29 6.44 -2.13
C PRO A 130 -8.22 7.31 -1.30
N THR A 131 -8.56 8.48 -1.81
CA THR A 131 -9.49 9.39 -1.14
C THR A 131 -10.88 8.78 -1.12
N SER A 132 -11.57 8.85 0.02
CA SER A 132 -12.99 8.53 0.11
C SER A 132 -13.76 9.85 0.10
N GLU A 133 -14.42 10.17 -0.99
CA GLU A 133 -15.39 11.27 -1.04
C GLU A 133 -16.74 10.78 -0.48
N ASP A 134 -17.61 11.72 -0.10
CA ASP A 134 -18.93 11.38 0.46
C ASP A 134 -19.83 10.60 -0.51
N SER A 135 -19.59 10.76 -1.82
CA SER A 135 -20.27 9.99 -2.88
C SER A 135 -19.94 8.47 -2.86
N GLN A 136 -18.98 8.04 -2.05
CA GLN A 136 -18.46 6.67 -2.03
C GLN A 136 -18.81 5.93 -0.75
N ARG A 137 -19.93 6.24 -0.16
CA ARG A 137 -20.39 5.55 1.03
C ARG A 137 -21.10 4.25 0.68
N ASN A 138 -21.03 3.30 1.60
CA ASN A 138 -21.88 2.13 1.59
C ASN A 138 -23.34 2.56 1.85
N PRO A 139 -24.34 1.69 1.57
CA PRO A 139 -25.74 2.00 1.86
C PRO A 139 -26.03 2.32 3.33
N ASP A 140 -25.20 1.82 4.26
CA ASP A 140 -25.27 2.08 5.71
C ASP A 140 -24.62 3.41 6.13
N GLY A 141 -24.12 4.19 5.18
CA GLY A 141 -23.43 5.47 5.42
C GLY A 141 -21.95 5.36 5.76
N THR A 142 -21.40 4.14 5.94
CA THR A 142 -19.97 3.94 6.18
C THR A 142 -19.14 4.21 4.93
N ARG A 143 -17.89 4.64 5.11
CA ARG A 143 -17.00 4.90 3.99
C ARG A 143 -16.45 3.61 3.39
N LYS A 144 -16.24 3.61 2.07
CA LYS A 144 -15.70 2.47 1.34
C LYS A 144 -14.19 2.48 1.36
N TYR A 145 -13.58 1.73 2.26
CA TYR A 145 -12.12 1.56 2.30
C TYR A 145 -11.63 0.29 1.62
N TYR A 146 -12.49 -0.72 1.52
CA TYR A 146 -12.17 -2.03 0.95
C TYR A 146 -12.59 -2.13 -0.52
N GLY A 147 -11.91 -2.99 -1.25
CA GLY A 147 -12.23 -3.27 -2.64
C GLY A 147 -11.83 -2.17 -3.60
N ARG A 148 -10.88 -1.33 -3.24
CA ARG A 148 -10.34 -0.25 -4.07
C ARG A 148 -9.02 -0.68 -4.71
N PHE A 149 -8.71 -0.13 -5.87
CA PHE A 149 -7.52 -0.51 -6.61
C PHE A 149 -6.89 0.69 -7.34
N ASN A 150 -5.64 0.50 -7.79
CA ASN A 150 -4.93 1.45 -8.64
C ASN A 150 -4.93 0.93 -10.07
N GLN A 151 -5.37 1.75 -11.02
CA GLN A 151 -5.41 1.41 -12.46
C GLN A 151 -4.00 1.28 -13.05
N GLY A 152 -3.01 1.91 -12.42
CA GLY A 152 -1.63 1.87 -12.83
C GLY A 152 -0.85 3.11 -12.44
N VAL A 153 0.47 3.00 -12.59
CA VAL A 153 1.43 4.06 -12.31
C VAL A 153 2.21 4.37 -13.57
N VAL A 154 2.45 5.64 -13.83
CA VAL A 154 3.49 6.12 -14.75
C VAL A 154 4.49 6.90 -13.91
N THR A 155 5.78 6.58 -14.05
CA THR A 155 6.82 7.17 -13.20
C THR A 155 7.74 8.05 -14.04
N ILE A 156 7.90 9.30 -13.63
CA ILE A 156 8.89 10.22 -14.22
C ILE A 156 10.27 9.99 -13.58
N ASN A 157 11.30 9.95 -14.40
CA ASN A 157 12.69 9.89 -13.98
C ASN A 157 13.28 11.30 -13.86
N LEU A 158 13.31 11.83 -12.63
CA LEU A 158 13.84 13.18 -12.38
C LEU A 158 15.36 13.29 -12.63
N VAL A 159 16.08 12.17 -12.51
CA VAL A 159 17.52 12.16 -12.86
C VAL A 159 17.72 12.39 -14.34
N ASP A 160 16.91 11.77 -15.19
CA ASP A 160 16.94 11.98 -16.64
C ASP A 160 16.60 13.44 -16.99
N VAL A 161 15.60 14.02 -16.34
CA VAL A 161 15.23 15.43 -16.51
C VAL A 161 16.41 16.34 -16.14
N ALA A 162 17.04 16.10 -14.99
CA ALA A 162 18.15 16.91 -14.50
C ALA A 162 19.39 16.80 -15.41
N CYS A 163 19.74 15.58 -15.83
CA CYS A 163 20.86 15.35 -16.75
C CYS A 163 20.60 15.99 -18.10
N SER A 164 19.39 15.91 -18.63
CA SER A 164 19.01 16.53 -19.93
C SER A 164 18.99 18.04 -19.87
N ALA A 165 18.85 18.62 -18.69
CA ALA A 165 18.90 20.08 -18.50
C ALA A 165 20.33 20.67 -18.54
N GLU A 166 21.36 19.81 -18.41
CA GLU A 166 22.79 20.20 -18.50
C GLU A 166 23.17 21.39 -17.58
N GLY A 167 22.58 21.44 -16.39
CA GLY A 167 22.80 22.48 -15.38
C GLY A 167 21.99 23.78 -15.57
N HIS A 168 21.15 23.87 -16.59
CA HIS A 168 20.30 25.04 -16.84
C HIS A 168 18.92 24.85 -16.16
N ILE A 169 18.61 25.68 -15.14
CA ILE A 169 17.39 25.54 -14.35
C ILE A 169 16.11 25.78 -15.17
N ASP A 170 16.08 26.73 -16.05
CA ASP A 170 14.91 27.01 -16.89
C ASP A 170 14.63 25.83 -17.82
N ARG A 171 15.67 25.26 -18.44
CA ARG A 171 15.57 24.05 -19.26
C ARG A 171 15.10 22.84 -18.45
N PHE A 172 15.48 22.74 -17.17
CA PHE A 172 14.98 21.71 -16.29
C PHE A 172 13.45 21.78 -16.16
N TRP A 173 12.91 22.96 -15.92
CA TRP A 173 11.46 23.14 -15.79
C TRP A 173 10.71 22.86 -17.10
N GLU A 174 11.23 23.33 -18.23
CA GLU A 174 10.64 23.03 -19.53
C GLU A 174 10.58 21.53 -19.82
N ILE A 175 11.68 20.81 -19.57
CA ILE A 175 11.73 19.37 -19.76
C ILE A 175 10.78 18.67 -18.79
N LEU A 176 10.75 19.09 -17.53
CA LEU A 176 9.86 18.52 -16.50
C LEU A 176 8.39 18.67 -16.92
N GLU A 177 7.96 19.86 -17.32
CA GLU A 177 6.58 20.10 -17.77
C GLU A 177 6.21 19.24 -18.98
N SER A 178 7.11 19.16 -19.98
CA SER A 178 6.92 18.31 -21.15
C SER A 178 6.77 16.83 -20.78
N ARG A 179 7.57 16.33 -19.82
CA ARG A 179 7.50 14.93 -19.33
C ARG A 179 6.24 14.70 -18.51
N LEU A 180 5.81 15.68 -17.71
CA LEU A 180 4.55 15.58 -16.94
C LEU A 180 3.35 15.49 -17.87
N GLU A 181 3.30 16.28 -18.93
CA GLU A 181 2.23 16.20 -19.95
C GLU A 181 2.22 14.80 -20.62
N LEU A 182 3.40 14.28 -20.96
CA LEU A 182 3.51 12.93 -21.53
C LEU A 182 3.03 11.86 -20.55
N CYS A 183 3.38 11.97 -19.27
CA CYS A 183 2.92 11.07 -18.23
C CYS A 183 1.38 11.13 -18.08
N HIS A 184 0.81 12.34 -18.10
CA HIS A 184 -0.65 12.52 -18.05
C HIS A 184 -1.33 11.82 -19.24
N ARG A 185 -0.85 12.03 -20.45
CA ARG A 185 -1.37 11.36 -21.64
C ARG A 185 -1.28 9.84 -21.54
N ALA A 186 -0.16 9.33 -21.05
CA ALA A 186 0.02 7.89 -20.84
C ALA A 186 -0.96 7.31 -19.80
N LEU A 187 -1.19 8.04 -18.70
CA LEU A 187 -2.19 7.66 -17.69
C LEU A 187 -3.62 7.65 -18.25
N ARG A 188 -3.98 8.66 -19.03
CA ARG A 188 -5.30 8.70 -19.71
C ARG A 188 -5.45 7.55 -20.69
N CYS A 189 -4.43 7.27 -21.50
CA CYS A 189 -4.44 6.13 -22.41
C CYS A 189 -4.68 4.80 -21.67
N ARG A 190 -4.03 4.60 -20.51
CA ARG A 190 -4.27 3.41 -19.67
C ARG A 190 -5.72 3.34 -19.19
N HIS A 191 -6.26 4.46 -18.70
CA HIS A 191 -7.65 4.52 -18.24
C HIS A 191 -8.62 4.19 -19.38
N GLU A 192 -8.44 4.79 -20.54
CA GLU A 192 -9.29 4.57 -21.73
C GLU A 192 -9.24 3.11 -22.21
N ARG A 193 -8.08 2.45 -22.08
CA ARG A 193 -7.92 1.03 -22.43
C ARG A 193 -8.63 0.07 -21.49
N LEU A 194 -8.95 0.49 -20.27
CA LEU A 194 -9.72 -0.31 -19.31
C LEU A 194 -11.23 -0.19 -19.52
N LEU A 195 -11.70 0.88 -20.16
CA LEU A 195 -13.13 1.07 -20.45
C LEU A 195 -13.65 -0.05 -21.34
N GLY A 196 -14.85 -0.54 -21.03
CA GLY A 196 -15.49 -1.64 -21.74
C GLY A 196 -14.94 -3.03 -21.37
N THR A 197 -13.93 -3.13 -20.48
CA THR A 197 -13.43 -4.43 -20.05
C THR A 197 -14.50 -5.17 -19.26
N VAL A 198 -14.79 -6.41 -19.65
CA VAL A 198 -15.79 -7.24 -18.98
C VAL A 198 -15.19 -7.94 -17.76
N SER A 199 -16.01 -8.17 -16.75
CA SER A 199 -15.62 -8.81 -15.48
C SER A 199 -15.04 -10.21 -15.65
N ASP A 200 -15.34 -10.88 -16.77
CA ASP A 200 -14.84 -12.21 -17.12
C ASP A 200 -13.34 -12.26 -17.41
N VAL A 201 -12.71 -11.13 -17.70
CA VAL A 201 -11.26 -11.02 -17.94
C VAL A 201 -10.46 -11.40 -16.69
N ALA A 202 -10.96 -11.06 -15.49
CA ALA A 202 -10.35 -11.43 -14.23
C ALA A 202 -11.42 -11.71 -13.16
N PRO A 203 -12.10 -12.86 -13.22
CA PRO A 203 -13.22 -13.17 -12.33
C PRO A 203 -12.87 -13.12 -10.85
N ILE A 204 -11.66 -13.55 -10.48
CA ILE A 204 -11.18 -13.51 -9.08
C ILE A 204 -11.16 -12.07 -8.55
N LEU A 205 -10.83 -11.08 -9.38
CA LEU A 205 -10.81 -9.67 -8.99
C LEU A 205 -12.22 -9.07 -9.00
N TRP A 206 -12.97 -9.28 -10.07
CA TRP A 206 -14.18 -8.51 -10.36
C TRP A 206 -15.47 -9.17 -9.90
N GLN A 207 -15.54 -10.50 -9.93
CA GLN A 207 -16.76 -11.25 -9.60
C GLN A 207 -16.72 -11.87 -8.20
N HIS A 208 -15.58 -12.36 -7.75
CA HIS A 208 -15.44 -13.16 -6.53
C HIS A 208 -14.51 -12.56 -5.46
N GLY A 209 -13.81 -11.48 -5.78
CA GLY A 209 -12.88 -10.81 -4.86
C GLY A 209 -13.56 -9.89 -3.85
N ALA A 210 -12.75 -9.11 -3.14
CA ALA A 210 -13.20 -8.10 -2.18
C ALA A 210 -13.81 -6.84 -2.82
N LEU A 211 -13.65 -6.69 -4.13
CA LEU A 211 -14.23 -5.59 -4.92
C LEU A 211 -15.76 -5.72 -5.04
N ALA A 212 -16.38 -4.78 -5.71
CA ALA A 212 -17.82 -4.60 -5.80
C ALA A 212 -18.61 -5.77 -6.40
N ARG A 213 -17.98 -6.90 -6.68
CA ARG A 213 -18.59 -8.16 -7.11
C ARG A 213 -19.55 -7.98 -8.28
N LEU A 214 -18.98 -7.65 -9.43
CA LEU A 214 -19.72 -7.52 -10.67
C LEU A 214 -20.32 -8.87 -11.10
N LYS A 215 -21.42 -8.82 -11.83
CA LYS A 215 -21.99 -10.00 -12.47
C LYS A 215 -21.14 -10.40 -13.68
N LYS A 216 -21.23 -11.66 -14.07
CA LYS A 216 -20.61 -12.17 -15.29
C LYS A 216 -21.07 -11.34 -16.51
N GLY A 217 -20.12 -10.93 -17.36
CA GLY A 217 -20.37 -10.10 -18.54
C GLY A 217 -20.59 -8.60 -18.26
N GLU A 218 -20.67 -8.17 -17.00
CA GLU A 218 -20.78 -6.77 -16.64
C GLU A 218 -19.43 -6.06 -16.83
N THR A 219 -19.43 -4.81 -17.35
CA THR A 219 -18.20 -4.04 -17.52
C THR A 219 -17.70 -3.46 -16.18
N ILE A 220 -16.37 -3.27 -16.09
CA ILE A 220 -15.75 -2.69 -14.90
C ILE A 220 -15.84 -1.16 -14.86
N ASP A 221 -16.47 -0.52 -15.82
CA ASP A 221 -16.45 0.94 -16.01
C ASP A 221 -16.89 1.70 -14.76
N LYS A 222 -17.94 1.24 -14.07
CA LYS A 222 -18.39 1.87 -12.82
C LYS A 222 -17.35 1.82 -11.68
N LEU A 223 -16.39 0.92 -11.77
CA LEU A 223 -15.29 0.82 -10.78
C LEU A 223 -14.08 1.69 -11.14
N LEU A 224 -14.01 2.19 -12.38
CA LEU A 224 -12.95 3.10 -12.81
C LEU A 224 -13.21 4.54 -12.36
N PHE A 225 -14.44 4.84 -11.97
CA PHE A 225 -14.89 6.16 -11.51
C PHE A 225 -15.37 6.13 -10.07
N ASN A 226 -15.81 7.28 -9.57
CA ASN A 226 -16.45 7.43 -8.25
C ASN A 226 -15.63 6.88 -7.09
N GLY A 227 -14.28 6.99 -7.18
CA GLY A 227 -13.33 6.68 -6.12
C GLY A 227 -13.12 5.21 -5.79
N TYR A 228 -13.62 4.28 -6.56
CA TYR A 228 -13.21 2.89 -6.45
C TYR A 228 -11.77 2.65 -6.90
N SER A 229 -11.29 3.48 -7.82
CA SER A 229 -9.93 3.37 -8.32
C SER A 229 -9.21 4.70 -8.32
N THR A 230 -7.89 4.62 -8.35
CA THR A 230 -6.98 5.74 -8.50
C THR A 230 -6.08 5.50 -9.69
N ILE A 231 -5.51 6.58 -10.18
CA ILE A 231 -4.44 6.58 -11.18
C ILE A 231 -3.27 7.34 -10.56
N SER A 232 -2.06 6.85 -10.70
CA SER A 232 -0.92 7.40 -9.96
C SER A 232 0.17 7.89 -10.89
N LEU A 233 0.66 9.10 -10.60
CA LEU A 233 1.92 9.60 -11.12
C LEU A 233 3.00 9.38 -10.06
N GLY A 234 4.03 8.64 -10.40
CA GLY A 234 5.21 8.44 -9.56
C GLY A 234 6.38 9.31 -10.01
N TYR A 235 7.36 9.47 -9.15
CA TYR A 235 8.64 10.04 -9.50
C TYR A 235 9.77 9.28 -8.81
N ALA A 236 10.95 9.28 -9.43
CA ALA A 236 12.15 8.64 -8.92
C ALA A 236 13.35 9.57 -9.09
N GLY A 237 14.31 9.47 -8.16
CA GLY A 237 15.56 10.22 -8.22
C GLY A 237 15.52 11.61 -7.60
N ASP A 238 14.56 11.89 -6.73
CA ASP A 238 14.40 13.16 -6.04
C ASP A 238 15.64 13.62 -5.26
N ARG A 239 16.32 12.71 -4.57
CA ARG A 239 17.55 13.00 -3.80
C ARG A 239 18.78 13.24 -4.67
N LYS A 240 18.82 12.70 -5.89
CA LYS A 240 19.99 12.78 -6.80
C LYS A 240 19.81 13.80 -7.89
N SER A 241 18.61 14.34 -8.05
CA SER A 241 18.32 15.35 -9.07
C SER A 241 18.74 16.76 -8.67
N VAL A 242 19.13 16.96 -7.41
CA VAL A 242 19.49 18.28 -6.85
C VAL A 242 21.00 18.48 -6.72
N VAL A 243 21.79 17.55 -7.22
CA VAL A 243 23.27 17.63 -7.15
C VAL A 243 23.87 18.09 -8.46
#